data_fa72a4da0319df29014df6a7571e1730
#
_entry.id   fa72a4da0319df29014df6a7571e1730
#
_cell.length_a   1.000
_cell.length_b   1.000
_cell.length_c   1.000
_cell.angle_alpha   90.00
_cell.angle_beta   90.00
_cell.angle_gamma   90.00
#
_symmetry.space_group_name_H-M   'P 1'
#
loop_
_entity.id
_entity.type
_entity.pdbx_description
1 polymer ?
#
loop_
_entity_poly.entity_id
_entity_poly.type
_entity_poly.pdbx_seq_one_letter_code
_entity_poly.pdbx_strand_id
1 'polypeptide(L)'
;LDTRKSKQHVDPEVRMAEWMQTLKETGFDIRAYRDAADQRAEIRTQAPGPASQDGPDVQQAVTQAIAGLSERKVQFTYTDVLARTVGILPPENGVIERARAGIDEAISREQLIPLDREKGLFTSGIHVLDELSVRALSRDIMKQNRVTVHPEKSVPRTAGYSDAVSVLAQDRPSLAIVSGQGGAAGQRERVAELVMMAREQGREVQIIAADRRSQMNLKQDERLSGELITGRRQLQEGMVFTPGSTVIVDQGEKLSLKETLTLLDGAARHNVQVLITDSGQRTGTGSALMAMKDAGVNTYRWQGGEQRPATIISEPDRNVRYDRLAGDFAASVKAGEESVAQVSGVREQAILTQAIRSELKTQGV
;
A
#
# COMPACT_ATOMS: atom_id res chain seq x y z
N LEU A 1 -47.07 -12.75 15.72
CA LEU A 1 -46.05 -11.68 15.67
C LEU A 1 -44.71 -12.25 15.24
N ASP A 2 -44.68 -12.77 14.03
CA ASP A 2 -43.50 -13.39 13.42
C ASP A 2 -43.25 -12.77 12.04
N THR A 3 -42.58 -11.65 12.00
CA THR A 3 -42.16 -11.02 10.74
C THR A 3 -40.76 -10.45 10.81
N ARG A 4 -39.82 -11.21 11.31
CA ARG A 4 -38.39 -10.97 11.01
C ARG A 4 -37.87 -12.13 10.18
N LYS A 5 -37.86 -11.95 8.84
CA LYS A 5 -37.06 -12.78 7.96
C LYS A 5 -35.62 -12.77 8.47
N SER A 6 -35.10 -13.94 8.83
CA SER A 6 -33.69 -14.12 9.17
C SER A 6 -32.88 -13.60 7.98
N LYS A 7 -32.03 -12.60 8.20
CA LYS A 7 -31.10 -12.14 7.19
C LYS A 7 -30.12 -13.27 6.89
N GLN A 8 -30.26 -13.87 5.72
CA GLN A 8 -29.29 -14.85 5.22
C GLN A 8 -27.90 -14.23 5.24
N HIS A 9 -26.94 -14.99 5.71
CA HIS A 9 -25.52 -14.66 5.61
C HIS A 9 -25.16 -14.70 4.12
N VAL A 10 -25.14 -13.56 3.47
CA VAL A 10 -24.67 -13.43 2.09
C VAL A 10 -23.17 -13.17 2.18
N ASP A 11 -22.41 -14.03 1.51
CA ASP A 11 -20.97 -13.88 1.38
C ASP A 11 -20.64 -12.46 0.86
N PRO A 12 -19.73 -11.72 1.52
CA PRO A 12 -19.34 -10.38 1.09
C PRO A 12 -18.90 -10.30 -0.38
N GLU A 13 -18.29 -11.37 -0.91
CA GLU A 13 -17.89 -11.44 -2.31
C GLU A 13 -19.09 -11.54 -3.27
N VAL A 14 -20.11 -12.33 -2.91
CA VAL A 14 -21.34 -12.45 -3.71
C VAL A 14 -22.10 -11.13 -3.71
N ARG A 15 -22.20 -10.47 -2.55
CA ARG A 15 -22.85 -9.17 -2.44
C ARG A 15 -22.12 -8.08 -3.24
N MET A 16 -20.82 -8.16 -3.27
CA MET A 16 -19.97 -7.24 -4.03
C MET A 16 -20.11 -7.46 -5.53
N ALA A 17 -20.22 -8.72 -5.97
CA ALA A 17 -20.47 -9.07 -7.37
C ALA A 17 -21.88 -8.61 -7.84
N GLU A 18 -22.89 -8.80 -7.02
CA GLU A 18 -24.27 -8.31 -7.27
C GLU A 18 -24.30 -6.78 -7.37
N TRP A 19 -23.59 -6.10 -6.50
CA TRP A 19 -23.49 -4.63 -6.50
C TRP A 19 -22.79 -4.09 -7.75
N MET A 20 -21.71 -4.74 -8.17
CA MET A 20 -21.01 -4.44 -9.43
C MET A 20 -21.89 -4.65 -10.66
N GLN A 21 -22.70 -5.71 -10.65
CA GLN A 21 -23.65 -6.00 -11.72
C GLN A 21 -24.71 -4.89 -11.79
N THR A 22 -25.30 -4.52 -10.66
CA THR A 22 -26.28 -3.45 -10.57
C THR A 22 -25.74 -2.09 -11.02
N LEU A 23 -24.49 -1.76 -10.63
CA LEU A 23 -23.83 -0.54 -11.08
C LEU A 23 -23.57 -0.52 -12.60
N LYS A 24 -23.21 -1.66 -13.19
CA LYS A 24 -23.06 -1.81 -14.64
C LYS A 24 -24.39 -1.67 -15.37
N GLU A 25 -25.45 -2.28 -14.86
CA GLU A 25 -26.80 -2.28 -15.44
C GLU A 25 -27.47 -0.88 -15.38
N THR A 26 -27.14 -0.10 -14.35
CA THR A 26 -27.63 1.27 -14.21
C THR A 26 -26.84 2.30 -15.04
N GLY A 27 -25.79 1.88 -15.76
CA GLY A 27 -24.94 2.81 -16.52
C GLY A 27 -24.19 3.81 -15.64
N PHE A 28 -24.04 3.50 -14.36
CA PHE A 28 -23.40 4.38 -13.39
C PHE A 28 -21.90 4.43 -13.63
N ASP A 29 -21.42 5.60 -14.07
CA ASP A 29 -20.00 5.85 -14.24
C ASP A 29 -19.35 6.18 -12.88
N ILE A 30 -18.73 5.18 -12.28
CA ILE A 30 -18.03 5.27 -10.99
C ILE A 30 -16.95 6.37 -11.04
N ARG A 31 -16.29 6.57 -12.20
CA ARG A 31 -15.25 7.59 -12.37
C ARG A 31 -15.85 8.98 -12.31
N ALA A 32 -16.90 9.21 -13.07
CA ALA A 32 -17.60 10.51 -13.08
C ALA A 32 -18.19 10.87 -11.72
N TYR A 33 -18.75 9.89 -11.01
CA TYR A 33 -19.27 10.09 -9.66
C TYR A 33 -18.18 10.44 -8.65
N ARG A 34 -17.05 9.77 -8.74
CA ARG A 34 -15.89 10.00 -7.87
C ARG A 34 -15.28 11.37 -8.14
N ASP A 35 -15.05 11.71 -9.41
CA ASP A 35 -14.52 13.02 -9.81
C ASP A 35 -15.45 14.15 -9.34
N ALA A 36 -16.77 13.96 -9.42
CA ALA A 36 -17.75 14.89 -8.90
C ALA A 36 -17.76 14.96 -7.36
N ALA A 37 -17.48 13.86 -6.66
CA ALA A 37 -17.37 13.83 -5.20
C ALA A 37 -16.08 14.51 -4.73
N ASP A 38 -14.97 14.28 -5.41
CA ASP A 38 -13.67 14.91 -5.14
C ASP A 38 -13.74 16.42 -5.42
N GLN A 39 -14.35 16.85 -6.52
CA GLN A 39 -14.58 18.26 -6.82
C GLN A 39 -15.48 18.95 -5.78
N ARG A 40 -16.53 18.29 -5.31
CA ARG A 40 -17.37 18.83 -4.22
C ARG A 40 -16.62 18.92 -2.90
N ALA A 41 -15.71 18.00 -2.61
CA ALA A 41 -14.86 18.04 -1.44
C ALA A 41 -13.84 19.19 -1.53
N GLU A 42 -13.24 19.42 -2.70
CA GLU A 42 -12.32 20.54 -2.96
C GLU A 42 -13.02 21.91 -2.90
N ILE A 43 -14.22 22.02 -3.47
CA ILE A 43 -15.03 23.26 -3.40
C ILE A 43 -15.42 23.58 -1.96
N ARG A 44 -15.72 22.57 -1.13
CA ARG A 44 -16.00 22.76 0.32
C ARG A 44 -14.80 23.19 1.12
N THR A 45 -13.58 22.77 0.73
CA THR A 45 -12.34 23.18 1.39
C THR A 45 -11.86 24.57 0.98
N GLN A 46 -12.27 25.06 -0.19
CA GLN A 46 -11.83 26.35 -0.74
C GLN A 46 -12.82 27.51 -0.51
N ALA A 47 -14.05 27.24 -0.15
CA ALA A 47 -15.00 28.31 0.20
C ALA A 47 -14.95 28.58 1.71
N PRO A 48 -14.44 29.74 2.15
CA PRO A 48 -14.74 30.24 3.49
C PRO A 48 -16.21 30.67 3.48
N GLY A 49 -17.09 29.74 3.76
CA GLY A 49 -18.47 30.09 4.09
C GLY A 49 -18.48 30.98 5.33
N PRO A 50 -19.46 31.89 5.47
CA PRO A 50 -19.59 32.65 6.69
C PRO A 50 -19.63 31.67 7.87
N ALA A 51 -18.75 31.86 8.82
CA ALA A 51 -18.68 31.05 10.04
C ALA A 51 -20.07 31.06 10.66
N SER A 52 -20.84 30.00 10.44
CA SER A 52 -22.01 29.71 11.22
C SER A 52 -21.49 29.46 12.64
N GLN A 53 -22.01 30.16 13.60
CA GLN A 53 -21.69 30.01 15.02
C GLN A 53 -22.09 28.63 15.57
N ASP A 54 -22.75 27.80 14.74
CA ASP A 54 -23.07 26.42 14.98
C ASP A 54 -21.92 25.55 14.43
N GLY A 55 -21.28 24.78 15.30
CA GLY A 55 -20.20 23.86 14.94
C GLY A 55 -20.61 22.85 13.86
N PRO A 56 -19.69 22.00 13.39
CA PRO A 56 -19.95 21.07 12.30
C PRO A 56 -21.18 20.24 12.60
N ASP A 57 -22.08 20.12 11.62
CA ASP A 57 -23.25 19.25 11.67
C ASP A 57 -22.80 17.81 11.98
N VAL A 58 -23.64 17.07 12.71
CA VAL A 58 -23.39 15.68 13.11
C VAL A 58 -22.98 14.82 11.91
N GLN A 59 -23.64 15.00 10.77
CA GLN A 59 -23.34 14.27 9.54
C GLN A 59 -21.94 14.57 8.98
N GLN A 60 -21.53 15.84 9.04
CA GLN A 60 -20.17 16.24 8.65
C GLN A 60 -19.14 15.69 9.63
N ALA A 61 -19.42 15.69 10.92
CA ALA A 61 -18.53 15.14 11.93
C ALA A 61 -18.33 13.61 11.75
N VAL A 62 -19.41 12.87 11.49
CA VAL A 62 -19.35 11.43 11.20
C VAL A 62 -18.55 11.17 9.91
N THR A 63 -18.80 11.92 8.85
CA THR A 63 -18.07 11.79 7.58
C THR A 63 -16.59 12.05 7.76
N GLN A 64 -16.21 13.09 8.50
CA GLN A 64 -14.81 13.40 8.81
C GLN A 64 -14.17 12.31 9.69
N ALA A 65 -14.91 11.77 10.67
CA ALA A 65 -14.45 10.68 11.51
C ALA A 65 -14.14 9.42 10.70
N ILE A 66 -15.04 9.04 9.80
CA ILE A 66 -14.88 7.88 8.91
C ILE A 66 -13.69 8.08 7.97
N ALA A 67 -13.58 9.24 7.33
CA ALA A 67 -12.48 9.57 6.44
C ALA A 67 -11.12 9.47 7.15
N GLY A 68 -10.99 10.08 8.31
CA GLY A 68 -9.75 10.05 9.06
C GLY A 68 -9.39 8.69 9.68
N LEU A 69 -10.37 7.81 9.92
CA LEU A 69 -10.11 6.42 10.31
C LEU A 69 -9.67 5.58 9.10
N SER A 70 -10.31 5.78 7.96
CA SER A 70 -10.03 5.05 6.72
C SER A 70 -8.65 5.33 6.15
N GLU A 71 -8.05 6.48 6.45
CA GLU A 71 -6.67 6.78 6.07
C GLU A 71 -5.64 5.89 6.78
N ARG A 72 -5.99 5.40 7.97
CA ARG A 72 -5.05 4.67 8.84
C ARG A 72 -5.38 3.19 9.00
N LYS A 73 -6.65 2.82 8.86
CA LYS A 73 -7.16 1.49 9.13
C LYS A 73 -8.16 1.07 8.06
N VAL A 74 -8.06 -0.16 7.59
CA VAL A 74 -9.07 -0.78 6.71
C VAL A 74 -10.35 -1.07 7.49
N GLN A 75 -10.18 -1.47 8.74
CA GLN A 75 -11.25 -1.88 9.64
C GLN A 75 -11.15 -1.08 10.93
N PHE A 76 -12.28 -0.67 11.46
CA PHE A 76 -12.39 0.05 12.72
C PHE A 76 -13.69 -0.33 13.44
N THR A 77 -13.73 -0.07 14.73
CA THR A 77 -14.89 -0.41 15.54
C THR A 77 -15.89 0.75 15.57
N TYR A 78 -17.14 0.44 15.96
CA TYR A 78 -18.16 1.44 16.27
C TYR A 78 -17.65 2.47 17.30
N THR A 79 -16.93 1.99 18.31
CA THR A 79 -16.34 2.83 19.36
C THR A 79 -15.28 3.77 18.81
N ASP A 80 -14.46 3.33 17.85
CA ASP A 80 -13.47 4.19 17.18
C ASP A 80 -14.17 5.36 16.46
N VAL A 81 -15.27 5.06 15.74
CA VAL A 81 -16.05 6.08 15.02
C VAL A 81 -16.72 7.03 16.01
N LEU A 82 -17.33 6.50 17.06
CA LEU A 82 -18.00 7.29 18.09
C LEU A 82 -17.02 8.25 18.79
N ALA A 83 -15.90 7.74 19.27
CA ALA A 83 -14.89 8.54 19.95
C ALA A 83 -14.36 9.68 19.06
N ARG A 84 -14.10 9.39 17.79
CA ARG A 84 -13.61 10.38 16.85
C ARG A 84 -14.69 11.40 16.47
N THR A 85 -15.94 10.97 16.30
CA THR A 85 -17.07 11.86 16.02
C THR A 85 -17.33 12.82 17.19
N VAL A 86 -17.35 12.30 18.40
CA VAL A 86 -17.52 13.13 19.63
C VAL A 86 -16.37 14.13 19.77
N GLY A 87 -15.14 13.74 19.41
CA GLY A 87 -13.98 14.64 19.42
C GLY A 87 -14.03 15.77 18.39
N ILE A 88 -14.86 15.65 17.35
CA ILE A 88 -15.06 16.68 16.31
C ILE A 88 -16.22 17.61 16.69
N LEU A 89 -17.24 17.08 17.36
CA LEU A 89 -18.43 17.84 17.74
C LEU A 89 -18.14 18.79 18.92
N PRO A 90 -18.83 19.94 18.99
CA PRO A 90 -18.76 20.80 20.16
C PRO A 90 -19.23 20.08 21.44
N PRO A 91 -18.62 20.33 22.59
CA PRO A 91 -19.02 19.71 23.84
C PRO A 91 -20.34 20.27 24.33
N GLU A 92 -21.41 19.51 24.14
CA GLU A 92 -22.78 19.82 24.52
C GLU A 92 -23.43 18.65 25.25
N ASN A 93 -24.49 18.94 26.04
CA ASN A 93 -25.30 17.87 26.61
C ASN A 93 -25.97 17.05 25.51
N GLY A 94 -25.88 15.72 25.60
CA GLY A 94 -26.47 14.82 24.60
C GLY A 94 -25.60 14.62 23.33
N VAL A 95 -24.34 15.08 23.33
CA VAL A 95 -23.43 14.91 22.17
C VAL A 95 -23.22 13.43 21.79
N ILE A 96 -23.18 12.55 22.78
CA ILE A 96 -22.98 11.11 22.54
C ILE A 96 -24.19 10.50 21.83
N GLU A 97 -25.39 10.84 22.27
CA GLU A 97 -26.64 10.36 21.67
C GLU A 97 -26.79 10.87 20.23
N ARG A 98 -26.47 12.13 19.99
CA ARG A 98 -26.46 12.73 18.66
C ARG A 98 -25.41 12.05 17.75
N ALA A 99 -24.22 11.80 18.26
CA ALA A 99 -23.18 11.09 17.52
C ALA A 99 -23.60 9.67 17.15
N ARG A 100 -24.23 8.93 18.09
CA ARG A 100 -24.77 7.59 17.82
C ARG A 100 -25.86 7.62 16.74
N ALA A 101 -26.80 8.54 16.80
CA ALA A 101 -27.83 8.69 15.77
C ALA A 101 -27.22 8.99 14.39
N GLY A 102 -26.20 9.84 14.34
CA GLY A 102 -25.45 10.15 13.11
C GLY A 102 -24.70 8.94 12.55
N ILE A 103 -24.12 8.10 13.40
CA ILE A 103 -23.43 6.88 12.98
C ILE A 103 -24.43 5.83 12.47
N ASP A 104 -25.57 5.66 13.14
CA ASP A 104 -26.62 4.77 12.72
C ASP A 104 -27.19 5.18 11.35
N GLU A 105 -27.31 6.48 11.10
CA GLU A 105 -27.67 7.00 9.79
C GLU A 105 -26.58 6.73 8.74
N ALA A 106 -25.31 6.88 9.09
CA ALA A 106 -24.19 6.54 8.20
C ALA A 106 -24.18 5.05 7.83
N ILE A 107 -24.53 4.17 8.76
CA ILE A 107 -24.70 2.74 8.49
C ILE A 107 -25.87 2.50 7.54
N SER A 108 -26.99 3.18 7.74
CA SER A 108 -28.18 3.03 6.87
C SER A 108 -27.94 3.56 5.46
N ARG A 109 -27.08 4.56 5.31
CA ARG A 109 -26.65 5.14 4.03
C ARG A 109 -25.43 4.45 3.40
N GLU A 110 -24.98 3.35 3.98
CA GLU A 110 -23.81 2.57 3.51
C GLU A 110 -22.48 3.36 3.48
N GLN A 111 -22.37 4.45 4.22
CA GLN A 111 -21.12 5.14 4.48
C GLN A 111 -20.21 4.32 5.41
N LEU A 112 -20.84 3.54 6.30
CA LEU A 112 -20.23 2.52 7.14
C LEU A 112 -20.81 1.16 6.79
N ILE A 113 -19.96 0.21 6.44
CA ILE A 113 -20.33 -1.14 6.06
C ILE A 113 -19.92 -2.10 7.16
N PRO A 114 -20.85 -2.83 7.78
CA PRO A 114 -20.51 -3.81 8.80
C PRO A 114 -19.83 -5.03 8.17
N LEU A 115 -18.60 -5.33 8.62
CA LEU A 115 -17.84 -6.51 8.23
C LEU A 115 -18.13 -7.70 9.15
N ASP A 116 -18.11 -7.44 10.46
CA ASP A 116 -18.37 -8.42 11.50
C ASP A 116 -19.25 -7.77 12.57
N ARG A 117 -20.51 -8.21 12.66
CA ARG A 117 -21.47 -7.64 13.61
C ARG A 117 -21.20 -8.07 15.05
N GLU A 118 -20.68 -9.26 15.25
CA GLU A 118 -20.38 -9.77 16.59
C GLU A 118 -19.20 -9.02 17.20
N LYS A 119 -18.20 -8.73 16.38
CA LYS A 119 -17.02 -7.95 16.79
C LYS A 119 -17.22 -6.43 16.65
N GLY A 120 -18.35 -5.99 16.12
CA GLY A 120 -18.61 -4.56 15.87
C GLY A 120 -17.60 -3.91 14.92
N LEU A 121 -17.14 -4.66 13.91
CA LEU A 121 -16.17 -4.19 12.94
C LEU A 121 -16.84 -3.61 11.69
N PHE A 122 -16.34 -2.47 11.24
CA PHE A 122 -16.83 -1.73 10.08
C PHE A 122 -15.71 -1.36 9.14
N THR A 123 -16.06 -1.12 7.87
CA THR A 123 -15.21 -0.44 6.89
C THR A 123 -15.97 0.74 6.28
N SER A 124 -15.28 1.63 5.57
CA SER A 124 -15.94 2.74 4.87
C SER A 124 -16.48 2.29 3.51
N GLY A 125 -17.63 2.85 3.09
CA GLY A 125 -18.17 2.64 1.77
C GLY A 125 -17.24 3.11 0.66
N ILE A 126 -16.53 4.21 0.87
CA ILE A 126 -15.50 4.72 -0.06
C ILE A 126 -14.36 3.73 -0.22
N HIS A 127 -13.92 3.09 0.86
CA HIS A 127 -12.88 2.07 0.80
C HIS A 127 -13.26 0.89 -0.08
N VAL A 128 -14.49 0.40 0.06
CA VAL A 128 -15.02 -0.69 -0.78
C VAL A 128 -15.09 -0.27 -2.26
N LEU A 129 -15.56 0.94 -2.54
CA LEU A 129 -15.58 1.48 -3.90
C LEU A 129 -14.17 1.61 -4.49
N ASP A 130 -13.21 2.04 -3.69
CA ASP A 130 -11.81 2.18 -4.11
C ASP A 130 -11.19 0.81 -4.43
N GLU A 131 -11.44 -0.22 -3.62
CA GLU A 131 -11.00 -1.59 -3.93
C GLU A 131 -11.62 -2.12 -5.23
N LEU A 132 -12.90 -1.91 -5.45
CA LEU A 132 -13.58 -2.29 -6.68
C LEU A 132 -13.01 -1.55 -7.89
N SER A 133 -12.70 -0.27 -7.74
CA SER A 133 -12.08 0.54 -8.78
C SER A 133 -10.67 0.06 -9.12
N VAL A 134 -9.88 -0.35 -8.11
CA VAL A 134 -8.55 -0.96 -8.33
C VAL A 134 -8.69 -2.25 -9.13
N ARG A 135 -9.64 -3.12 -8.81
CA ARG A 135 -9.89 -4.36 -9.55
C ARG A 135 -10.30 -4.08 -11.00
N ALA A 136 -11.23 -3.13 -11.20
CA ALA A 136 -11.70 -2.78 -12.54
C ALA A 136 -10.59 -2.19 -13.40
N LEU A 137 -9.82 -1.22 -12.89
CA LEU A 137 -8.69 -0.62 -13.59
C LEU A 137 -7.58 -1.63 -13.88
N SER A 138 -7.30 -2.55 -12.95
CA SER A 138 -6.31 -3.61 -13.16
C SER A 138 -6.70 -4.50 -14.34
N ARG A 139 -7.97 -4.90 -14.43
CA ARG A 139 -8.49 -5.70 -15.55
C ARG A 139 -8.44 -4.92 -16.86
N ASP A 140 -8.80 -3.64 -16.84
CA ASP A 140 -8.76 -2.77 -18.02
C ASP A 140 -7.33 -2.64 -18.56
N ILE A 141 -6.35 -2.40 -17.69
CA ILE A 141 -4.94 -2.30 -18.06
C ILE A 141 -4.46 -3.62 -18.69
N MET A 142 -4.69 -4.75 -18.02
CA MET A 142 -4.28 -6.05 -18.54
C MET A 142 -4.91 -6.39 -19.88
N LYS A 143 -6.12 -5.90 -20.15
CA LYS A 143 -6.86 -6.17 -21.38
C LYS A 143 -6.50 -5.22 -22.51
N GLN A 144 -6.29 -3.95 -22.23
CA GLN A 144 -6.19 -2.87 -23.21
C GLN A 144 -4.77 -2.40 -23.47
N ASN A 145 -3.92 -2.32 -22.42
CA ASN A 145 -2.57 -1.83 -22.56
C ASN A 145 -1.68 -2.86 -23.27
N ARG A 146 -0.74 -2.35 -24.05
CA ARG A 146 0.24 -3.16 -24.77
C ARG A 146 1.65 -2.69 -24.46
N VAL A 147 2.52 -3.61 -24.15
CA VAL A 147 3.94 -3.34 -23.90
C VAL A 147 4.70 -3.48 -25.22
N THR A 148 5.19 -2.37 -25.73
CA THR A 148 5.91 -2.31 -26.99
C THR A 148 7.42 -2.34 -26.77
N VAL A 149 8.12 -3.10 -27.60
CA VAL A 149 9.58 -3.12 -27.65
C VAL A 149 10.05 -2.20 -28.77
N HIS A 150 11.02 -1.37 -28.47
CA HIS A 150 11.62 -0.40 -29.39
C HIS A 150 13.11 -0.72 -29.60
N PRO A 151 13.45 -1.60 -30.53
CA PRO A 151 14.86 -2.03 -30.74
C PRO A 151 15.79 -0.87 -31.02
N GLU A 152 15.29 0.16 -31.68
CA GLU A 152 16.07 1.38 -32.04
C GLU A 152 16.49 2.23 -30.82
N LYS A 153 15.80 2.07 -29.69
CA LYS A 153 16.11 2.76 -28.42
C LYS A 153 16.67 1.82 -27.36
N SER A 154 16.90 0.57 -27.72
CA SER A 154 17.35 -0.48 -26.81
C SER A 154 18.75 -0.19 -26.28
N VAL A 155 18.93 -0.35 -25.00
CA VAL A 155 20.24 -0.31 -24.35
C VAL A 155 20.78 -1.75 -24.24
N PRO A 156 22.05 -2.00 -24.62
CA PRO A 156 22.61 -3.34 -24.55
C PRO A 156 22.54 -3.92 -23.12
N ARG A 157 22.24 -5.20 -23.05
CA ARG A 157 22.21 -5.95 -21.80
C ARG A 157 23.60 -6.08 -21.22
N THR A 158 23.81 -5.61 -20.00
CA THR A 158 25.11 -5.64 -19.32
C THR A 158 25.24 -6.75 -18.28
N ALA A 159 24.13 -7.33 -17.82
CA ALA A 159 24.11 -8.38 -16.81
C ALA A 159 22.98 -9.39 -17.05
N GLY A 160 23.06 -10.55 -16.42
CA GLY A 160 21.98 -11.52 -16.39
C GLY A 160 20.80 -11.02 -15.53
N TYR A 161 19.60 -11.51 -15.85
CA TYR A 161 18.43 -11.31 -15.00
C TYR A 161 18.23 -12.52 -14.10
N SER A 162 17.56 -12.30 -12.96
CA SER A 162 16.93 -13.40 -12.20
C SER A 162 15.87 -14.10 -13.04
N ASP A 163 15.51 -15.32 -12.64
CA ASP A 163 14.49 -16.10 -13.37
C ASP A 163 13.17 -15.33 -13.46
N ALA A 164 12.74 -14.68 -12.38
CA ALA A 164 11.50 -13.90 -12.36
C ALA A 164 11.51 -12.77 -13.39
N VAL A 165 12.60 -12.01 -13.48
CA VAL A 165 12.72 -10.91 -14.44
C VAL A 165 12.87 -11.43 -15.87
N SER A 166 13.53 -12.57 -16.07
CA SER A 166 13.63 -13.22 -17.37
C SER A 166 12.25 -13.64 -17.91
N VAL A 167 11.41 -14.24 -17.06
CA VAL A 167 10.04 -14.61 -17.43
C VAL A 167 9.20 -13.36 -17.70
N LEU A 168 9.31 -12.34 -16.86
CA LEU A 168 8.60 -11.08 -17.02
C LEU A 168 8.99 -10.36 -18.33
N ALA A 169 10.26 -10.42 -18.72
CA ALA A 169 10.76 -9.87 -19.97
C ALA A 169 10.14 -10.58 -21.20
N GLN A 170 9.87 -11.88 -21.10
CA GLN A 170 9.21 -12.66 -22.14
C GLN A 170 7.70 -12.42 -22.19
N ASP A 171 7.04 -12.42 -21.03
CA ASP A 171 5.59 -12.26 -20.91
C ASP A 171 5.14 -10.84 -21.27
N ARG A 172 5.97 -9.85 -21.02
CA ARG A 172 5.67 -8.43 -21.26
C ARG A 172 4.31 -8.01 -20.71
N PRO A 173 4.02 -8.26 -19.42
CA PRO A 173 2.74 -7.90 -18.84
C PRO A 173 2.61 -6.38 -18.74
N SER A 174 1.42 -5.85 -18.98
CA SER A 174 1.13 -4.45 -18.82
C SER A 174 0.99 -4.04 -17.35
N LEU A 175 0.69 -4.99 -16.48
CA LEU A 175 0.58 -4.83 -15.04
C LEU A 175 1.06 -6.10 -14.34
N ALA A 176 2.03 -5.99 -13.44
CA ALA A 176 2.58 -7.12 -12.70
C ALA A 176 3.08 -6.72 -11.31
N ILE A 177 3.08 -7.69 -10.41
CA ILE A 177 3.66 -7.58 -9.07
C ILE A 177 4.93 -8.43 -9.04
N VAL A 178 6.03 -7.86 -8.56
CA VAL A 178 7.31 -8.55 -8.37
C VAL A 178 7.58 -8.65 -6.88
N SER A 179 7.37 -9.83 -6.33
CA SER A 179 7.48 -10.09 -4.91
C SER A 179 8.82 -10.73 -4.58
N GLY A 180 9.47 -10.28 -3.50
CA GLY A 180 10.73 -10.87 -3.06
C GLY A 180 11.23 -10.29 -1.75
N GLN A 181 12.13 -11.02 -1.11
CA GLN A 181 12.78 -10.63 0.11
C GLN A 181 14.23 -10.19 -0.18
N GLY A 182 14.98 -9.83 0.85
CA GLY A 182 16.39 -9.46 0.71
C GLY A 182 16.74 -8.07 1.27
N GLY A 183 15.84 -7.48 2.06
CA GLY A 183 16.07 -6.19 2.71
C GLY A 183 16.33 -5.06 1.70
N ALA A 184 17.10 -4.05 2.09
CA ALA A 184 17.42 -2.88 1.27
C ALA A 184 18.21 -3.25 0.01
N ALA A 185 19.17 -4.16 0.12
CA ALA A 185 19.96 -4.61 -1.03
C ALA A 185 19.09 -5.36 -2.05
N GLY A 186 18.23 -6.27 -1.60
CA GLY A 186 17.31 -6.98 -2.47
C GLY A 186 16.30 -6.05 -3.14
N GLN A 187 15.86 -5.01 -2.48
CA GLN A 187 15.00 -3.97 -3.08
C GLN A 187 15.71 -3.23 -4.21
N ARG A 188 16.94 -2.79 -3.98
CA ARG A 188 17.75 -2.14 -5.03
C ARG A 188 17.93 -3.06 -6.23
N GLU A 189 18.30 -4.30 -5.98
CA GLU A 189 18.53 -5.29 -7.03
C GLU A 189 17.29 -5.53 -7.89
N ARG A 190 16.14 -5.74 -7.27
CA ARG A 190 14.87 -5.91 -8.00
C ARG A 190 14.54 -4.73 -8.89
N VAL A 191 14.61 -3.52 -8.34
CA VAL A 191 14.31 -2.31 -9.10
C VAL A 191 15.32 -2.12 -10.23
N ALA A 192 16.61 -2.34 -9.96
CA ALA A 192 17.66 -2.22 -10.97
C ALA A 192 17.48 -3.21 -12.13
N GLU A 193 17.16 -4.47 -11.84
CA GLU A 193 16.88 -5.47 -12.88
C GLU A 193 15.65 -5.08 -13.74
N LEU A 194 14.59 -4.58 -13.12
CA LEU A 194 13.40 -4.13 -13.84
C LEU A 194 13.68 -2.91 -14.72
N VAL A 195 14.47 -1.97 -14.24
CA VAL A 195 14.92 -0.81 -15.03
C VAL A 195 15.74 -1.26 -16.23
N MET A 196 16.72 -2.12 -16.01
CA MET A 196 17.57 -2.64 -17.09
C MET A 196 16.74 -3.38 -18.15
N MET A 197 15.79 -4.21 -17.72
CA MET A 197 14.87 -4.90 -18.61
C MET A 197 14.05 -3.92 -19.47
N ALA A 198 13.46 -2.89 -18.87
CA ALA A 198 12.68 -1.91 -19.61
C ALA A 198 13.55 -1.11 -20.60
N ARG A 199 14.77 -0.73 -20.20
CA ARG A 199 15.74 -0.05 -21.04
C ARG A 199 16.24 -0.93 -22.20
N GLU A 200 16.48 -2.20 -21.94
CA GLU A 200 16.81 -3.17 -23.00
C GLU A 200 15.68 -3.29 -24.04
N GLN A 201 14.45 -3.15 -23.60
CA GLN A 201 13.28 -3.14 -24.48
C GLN A 201 12.99 -1.77 -25.12
N GLY A 202 13.85 -0.78 -24.88
CA GLY A 202 13.77 0.57 -25.48
C GLY A 202 12.69 1.46 -24.87
N ARG A 203 12.24 1.19 -23.63
CA ARG A 203 11.24 1.99 -22.94
C ARG A 203 11.86 2.94 -21.93
N GLU A 204 11.26 4.11 -21.82
CA GLU A 204 11.56 5.05 -20.76
C GLU A 204 11.01 4.54 -19.41
N VAL A 205 11.69 4.90 -18.33
CA VAL A 205 11.38 4.44 -16.98
C VAL A 205 11.16 5.61 -16.05
N GLN A 206 10.10 5.51 -15.25
CA GLN A 206 9.84 6.35 -14.09
C GLN A 206 9.78 5.47 -12.85
N ILE A 207 10.45 5.86 -11.77
CA ILE A 207 10.48 5.09 -10.52
C ILE A 207 9.76 5.88 -9.44
N ILE A 208 8.82 5.24 -8.76
CA ILE A 208 8.12 5.79 -7.60
C ILE A 208 8.60 5.04 -6.36
N ALA A 209 9.27 5.75 -5.46
CA ALA A 209 9.66 5.22 -4.17
C ALA A 209 8.56 5.48 -3.13
N ALA A 210 8.22 4.48 -2.34
CA ALA A 210 7.15 4.56 -1.36
C ALA A 210 7.42 5.59 -0.26
N ASP A 211 8.68 5.77 0.12
CA ASP A 211 9.10 6.73 1.14
C ASP A 211 10.51 7.28 0.85
N ARG A 212 10.92 8.24 1.67
CA ARG A 212 12.24 8.88 1.54
C ARG A 212 13.39 7.88 1.74
N ARG A 213 13.22 6.91 2.62
CA ARG A 213 14.24 5.88 2.88
C ARG A 213 14.44 4.99 1.65
N SER A 214 13.35 4.55 1.03
CA SER A 214 13.39 3.81 -0.24
C SER A 214 14.05 4.64 -1.34
N GLN A 215 13.71 5.92 -1.46
CA GLN A 215 14.31 6.80 -2.45
C GLN A 215 15.83 6.94 -2.27
N MET A 216 16.28 7.12 -1.03
CA MET A 216 17.71 7.20 -0.75
C MET A 216 18.42 5.86 -0.99
N ASN A 217 17.77 4.75 -0.64
CA ASN A 217 18.30 3.41 -0.89
C ASN A 217 18.51 3.16 -2.39
N LEU A 218 17.52 3.49 -3.22
CA LEU A 218 17.61 3.30 -4.68
C LEU A 218 18.70 4.18 -5.31
N LYS A 219 18.89 5.40 -4.82
CA LYS A 219 19.94 6.32 -5.32
C LYS A 219 21.38 5.86 -5.05
N GLN A 220 21.56 4.86 -4.19
CA GLN A 220 22.88 4.28 -3.94
C GLN A 220 23.32 3.31 -5.04
N ASP A 221 22.42 2.88 -5.90
CA ASP A 221 22.73 1.95 -6.98
C ASP A 221 23.15 2.71 -8.24
N GLU A 222 24.39 2.47 -8.70
CA GLU A 222 24.93 3.12 -9.90
C GLU A 222 24.12 2.82 -11.16
N ARG A 223 23.48 1.66 -11.24
CA ARG A 223 22.62 1.27 -12.37
C ARG A 223 21.36 2.14 -12.47
N LEU A 224 20.98 2.77 -11.37
CA LEU A 224 19.85 3.69 -11.30
C LEU A 224 20.28 5.16 -11.42
N SER A 225 21.58 5.39 -11.63
CA SER A 225 22.12 6.72 -11.87
C SER A 225 21.54 7.29 -13.17
N GLY A 226 20.98 8.48 -13.07
CA GLY A 226 20.30 9.11 -14.20
C GLY A 226 18.82 8.76 -14.38
N GLU A 227 18.28 7.82 -13.60
CA GLU A 227 16.85 7.54 -13.61
C GLU A 227 16.07 8.54 -12.73
N LEU A 228 14.87 8.86 -13.18
CA LEU A 228 13.97 9.72 -12.42
C LEU A 228 13.34 8.92 -11.27
N ILE A 229 13.79 9.16 -10.05
CA ILE A 229 13.25 8.55 -8.83
C ILE A 229 12.45 9.60 -8.06
N THR A 230 11.15 9.44 -7.99
CA THR A 230 10.22 10.34 -7.30
C THR A 230 9.58 9.66 -6.10
N GLY A 231 9.03 10.45 -5.20
CA GLY A 231 8.25 9.94 -4.08
C GLY A 231 6.76 9.79 -4.44
N ARG A 232 6.03 9.03 -3.64
CA ARG A 232 4.58 8.80 -3.83
C ARG A 232 3.71 10.07 -3.80
N ARG A 233 4.22 11.19 -3.28
CA ARG A 233 3.54 12.49 -3.34
C ARG A 233 3.22 12.93 -4.76
N GLN A 234 4.04 12.54 -5.73
CA GLN A 234 3.78 12.82 -7.15
C GLN A 234 2.44 12.27 -7.62
N LEU A 235 1.99 11.13 -7.07
CA LEU A 235 0.68 10.57 -7.37
C LEU A 235 -0.47 11.45 -6.84
N GLN A 236 -0.24 12.17 -5.74
CA GLN A 236 -1.23 13.06 -5.13
C GLN A 236 -1.27 14.44 -5.81
N GLU A 237 -0.12 14.92 -6.28
CA GLU A 237 0.07 16.25 -6.87
C GLU A 237 -0.20 16.30 -8.38
N GLY A 238 -0.43 15.16 -9.00
CA GLY A 238 -0.65 15.05 -10.45
C GLY A 238 0.61 14.62 -11.20
N MET A 239 0.90 13.33 -11.18
CA MET A 239 2.03 12.74 -11.92
C MET A 239 1.79 12.82 -13.43
N VAL A 240 2.80 13.24 -14.16
CA VAL A 240 2.81 13.18 -15.63
C VAL A 240 3.31 11.81 -16.06
N PHE A 241 2.50 11.10 -16.85
CA PHE A 241 2.83 9.80 -17.40
C PHE A 241 3.33 9.94 -18.84
N THR A 242 4.51 9.42 -19.12
CA THR A 242 5.01 9.35 -20.49
C THR A 242 4.33 8.19 -21.23
N PRO A 243 3.63 8.44 -22.34
CA PRO A 243 2.96 7.38 -23.09
C PRO A 243 3.92 6.26 -23.52
N GLY A 244 3.52 5.00 -23.31
CA GLY A 244 4.31 3.83 -23.66
C GLY A 244 5.52 3.54 -22.79
N SER A 245 5.71 4.30 -21.70
CA SER A 245 6.79 4.08 -20.72
C SER A 245 6.49 2.95 -19.75
N THR A 246 7.47 2.65 -18.90
CA THR A 246 7.32 1.74 -17.75
C THR A 246 7.43 2.54 -16.46
N VAL A 247 6.46 2.38 -15.57
CA VAL A 247 6.49 2.89 -14.21
C VAL A 247 6.79 1.73 -13.26
N ILE A 248 7.84 1.89 -12.46
CA ILE A 248 8.23 0.92 -11.43
C ILE A 248 7.93 1.53 -10.08
N VAL A 249 7.15 0.83 -9.28
CA VAL A 249 6.81 1.25 -7.90
C VAL A 249 7.58 0.39 -6.92
N ASP A 250 8.47 1.01 -6.16
CA ASP A 250 9.17 0.33 -5.09
C ASP A 250 8.32 0.28 -3.82
N GLN A 251 8.16 -0.91 -3.25
CA GLN A 251 7.34 -1.16 -2.06
C GLN A 251 5.87 -0.72 -2.22
N GLY A 252 5.21 -1.24 -3.25
CA GLY A 252 3.82 -0.91 -3.55
C GLY A 252 2.82 -1.24 -2.45
N GLU A 253 3.17 -2.14 -1.52
CA GLU A 253 2.39 -2.43 -0.31
C GLU A 253 2.20 -1.22 0.61
N LYS A 254 3.02 -0.19 0.45
CA LYS A 254 2.92 1.06 1.21
C LYS A 254 2.03 2.11 0.56
N LEU A 255 1.62 1.92 -0.68
CA LEU A 255 0.70 2.83 -1.35
C LEU A 255 -0.70 2.70 -0.76
N SER A 256 -1.37 3.84 -0.59
CA SER A 256 -2.80 3.85 -0.28
C SER A 256 -3.63 3.41 -1.50
N LEU A 257 -4.89 3.04 -1.27
CA LEU A 257 -5.84 2.77 -2.36
C LEU A 257 -5.97 3.97 -3.30
N LYS A 258 -6.04 5.17 -2.77
CA LYS A 258 -6.17 6.40 -3.56
C LYS A 258 -4.94 6.65 -4.44
N GLU A 259 -3.74 6.48 -3.89
CA GLU A 259 -2.49 6.59 -4.65
C GLU A 259 -2.40 5.52 -5.75
N THR A 260 -2.80 4.28 -5.43
CA THR A 260 -2.86 3.18 -6.39
C THR A 260 -3.85 3.46 -7.51
N LEU A 261 -5.02 4.02 -7.20
CA LEU A 261 -6.01 4.40 -8.20
C LEU A 261 -5.49 5.48 -9.14
N THR A 262 -4.82 6.49 -8.62
CA THR A 262 -4.20 7.55 -9.44
C THR A 262 -3.15 6.96 -10.39
N LEU A 263 -2.32 6.05 -9.90
CA LEU A 263 -1.34 5.34 -10.70
C LEU A 263 -1.99 4.52 -11.82
N LEU A 264 -2.96 3.68 -11.48
CA LEU A 264 -3.62 2.81 -12.45
C LEU A 264 -4.46 3.57 -13.47
N ASP A 265 -5.14 4.63 -13.07
CA ASP A 265 -5.89 5.49 -13.99
C ASP A 265 -4.96 6.18 -14.99
N GLY A 266 -3.86 6.74 -14.53
CA GLY A 266 -2.84 7.33 -15.40
C GLY A 266 -2.22 6.31 -16.35
N ALA A 267 -1.90 5.11 -15.86
CA ALA A 267 -1.38 4.03 -16.68
C ALA A 267 -2.36 3.56 -17.76
N ALA A 268 -3.64 3.45 -17.42
CA ALA A 268 -4.67 3.08 -18.38
C ALA A 268 -4.84 4.11 -19.52
N ARG A 269 -4.78 5.39 -19.17
CA ARG A 269 -4.96 6.49 -20.14
C ARG A 269 -3.78 6.66 -21.10
N HIS A 270 -2.55 6.34 -20.65
CA HIS A 270 -1.32 6.61 -21.39
C HIS A 270 -0.63 5.34 -21.89
N ASN A 271 -1.26 4.17 -21.82
CA ASN A 271 -0.69 2.89 -22.22
C ASN A 271 0.68 2.62 -21.54
N VAL A 272 0.76 2.84 -20.24
CA VAL A 272 1.97 2.67 -19.44
C VAL A 272 1.99 1.27 -18.84
N GLN A 273 3.16 0.63 -18.89
CA GLN A 273 3.41 -0.61 -18.14
C GLN A 273 3.65 -0.25 -16.67
N VAL A 274 2.99 -0.95 -15.75
CA VAL A 274 3.17 -0.79 -14.31
C VAL A 274 3.73 -2.06 -13.70
N LEU A 275 4.90 -1.94 -13.08
CA LEU A 275 5.58 -3.01 -12.36
C LEU A 275 5.71 -2.60 -10.88
N ILE A 276 5.09 -3.35 -9.99
CA ILE A 276 5.02 -3.03 -8.57
C ILE A 276 5.84 -4.04 -7.80
N THR A 277 6.86 -3.59 -7.07
CA THR A 277 7.61 -4.46 -6.19
C THR A 277 6.95 -4.56 -4.82
N ASP A 278 7.08 -5.71 -4.19
CA ASP A 278 6.51 -6.06 -2.90
C ASP A 278 7.53 -6.86 -2.10
N SER A 279 7.70 -6.53 -0.84
CA SER A 279 8.62 -7.25 0.08
C SER A 279 8.07 -8.58 0.59
N GLY A 280 6.83 -8.91 0.28
CA GLY A 280 6.13 -10.08 0.83
C GLY A 280 5.70 -9.93 2.28
N GLN A 281 6.02 -8.81 2.92
CA GLN A 281 5.57 -8.49 4.27
C GLN A 281 4.25 -7.73 4.21
N ARG A 282 3.30 -8.11 5.08
CA ARG A 282 2.06 -7.37 5.25
C ARG A 282 2.35 -6.10 6.03
N THR A 283 2.59 -5.00 5.33
CA THR A 283 2.71 -3.67 5.92
C THR A 283 1.60 -2.77 5.42
N GLY A 284 1.10 -1.91 6.28
CA GLY A 284 0.00 -1.01 5.94
C GLY A 284 -1.33 -1.71 5.75
N THR A 285 -2.19 -1.11 4.97
CA THR A 285 -3.53 -1.65 4.70
C THR A 285 -3.55 -2.85 3.76
N GLY A 286 -2.50 -3.06 2.96
CA GLY A 286 -2.33 -4.22 2.06
C GLY A 286 -3.42 -4.43 1.02
N SER A 287 -4.53 -3.69 1.08
CA SER A 287 -5.74 -3.98 0.32
C SER A 287 -5.60 -3.68 -1.17
N ALA A 288 -4.76 -2.72 -1.56
CA ALA A 288 -4.55 -2.40 -2.97
C ALA A 288 -3.90 -3.56 -3.73
N LEU A 289 -2.82 -4.14 -3.22
CA LEU A 289 -2.17 -5.29 -3.85
C LEU A 289 -3.06 -6.54 -3.84
N MET A 290 -3.81 -6.77 -2.76
CA MET A 290 -4.79 -7.87 -2.71
C MET A 290 -5.87 -7.69 -3.77
N ALA A 291 -6.44 -6.50 -3.91
CA ALA A 291 -7.43 -6.19 -4.94
C ALA A 291 -6.88 -6.42 -6.36
N MET A 292 -5.62 -6.09 -6.61
CA MET A 292 -4.95 -6.36 -7.88
C MET A 292 -4.77 -7.86 -8.13
N LYS A 293 -4.31 -8.60 -7.12
CA LYS A 293 -4.17 -10.07 -7.19
C LYS A 293 -5.51 -10.74 -7.44
N ASP A 294 -6.56 -10.32 -6.74
CA ASP A 294 -7.93 -10.82 -6.93
C ASP A 294 -8.49 -10.50 -8.34
N ALA A 295 -8.02 -9.42 -8.95
CA ALA A 295 -8.33 -9.09 -10.34
C ALA A 295 -7.58 -9.93 -11.38
N GLY A 296 -6.65 -10.77 -10.95
CA GLY A 296 -5.86 -11.63 -11.82
C GLY A 296 -4.48 -11.09 -12.19
N VAL A 297 -3.98 -10.06 -11.51
CA VAL A 297 -2.61 -9.56 -11.72
C VAL A 297 -1.61 -10.61 -11.25
N ASN A 298 -0.72 -11.01 -12.14
CA ASN A 298 0.29 -12.03 -11.85
C ASN A 298 1.37 -11.51 -10.91
N THR A 299 1.80 -12.39 -10.01
CA THR A 299 2.94 -12.16 -9.11
C THR A 299 4.13 -12.98 -9.59
N TYR A 300 5.23 -12.29 -9.87
CA TYR A 300 6.52 -12.89 -10.19
C TYR A 300 7.38 -12.93 -8.94
N ARG A 301 7.85 -14.12 -8.56
CA ARG A 301 8.65 -14.29 -7.35
C ARG A 301 10.12 -14.10 -7.67
N TRP A 302 10.65 -12.97 -7.27
CA TRP A 302 12.06 -12.66 -7.38
C TRP A 302 12.85 -13.39 -6.28
N GLN A 303 13.85 -14.12 -6.69
CA GLN A 303 14.80 -14.82 -5.84
C GLN A 303 16.19 -14.32 -6.24
N GLY A 304 16.59 -13.20 -5.70
CA GLY A 304 17.90 -12.64 -5.93
C GLY A 304 18.54 -12.24 -4.62
N GLY A 305 19.85 -12.28 -4.58
CA GLY A 305 20.67 -12.11 -3.41
C GLY A 305 21.05 -13.45 -2.81
N GLU A 306 22.26 -13.55 -2.34
CA GLU A 306 22.68 -14.71 -1.53
C GLU A 306 21.68 -14.88 -0.40
N GLN A 307 20.86 -15.92 -0.49
CA GLN A 307 20.11 -16.40 0.68
C GLN A 307 21.16 -16.89 1.66
N ARG A 308 21.62 -16.02 2.54
CA ARG A 308 22.37 -16.48 3.70
C ARG A 308 21.43 -17.40 4.45
N PRO A 309 21.78 -18.68 4.61
CA PRO A 309 20.91 -19.62 5.30
C PRO A 309 20.62 -19.06 6.70
N ALA A 310 19.35 -18.93 7.04
CA ALA A 310 18.97 -18.53 8.38
C ALA A 310 19.41 -19.62 9.36
N THR A 311 20.33 -19.30 10.25
CA THR A 311 20.71 -20.20 11.34
C THR A 311 19.74 -19.97 12.48
N ILE A 312 18.91 -20.98 12.76
CA ILE A 312 18.02 -20.96 13.92
C ILE A 312 18.78 -21.54 15.10
N ILE A 313 19.00 -20.70 16.11
CA ILE A 313 19.64 -21.10 17.36
C ILE A 313 18.56 -21.12 18.44
N SER A 314 18.29 -22.27 18.97
CA SER A 314 17.38 -22.45 20.11
C SER A 314 18.19 -22.51 21.40
N GLU A 315 18.08 -21.47 22.19
CA GLU A 315 18.71 -21.36 23.50
C GLU A 315 17.63 -21.01 24.54
N PRO A 316 17.36 -21.91 25.51
CA PRO A 316 16.32 -21.68 26.49
C PRO A 316 16.68 -20.58 27.50
N ASP A 317 17.97 -20.42 27.83
CA ASP A 317 18.39 -19.35 28.73
C ASP A 317 18.44 -18.00 28.02
N ARG A 318 17.73 -17.06 28.61
CA ARG A 318 17.57 -15.71 28.03
C ARG A 318 18.89 -14.94 28.01
N ASN A 319 19.70 -15.02 29.06
CA ASN A 319 20.94 -14.27 29.14
C ASN A 319 21.94 -14.81 28.14
N VAL A 320 22.05 -16.13 28.03
CA VAL A 320 22.92 -16.81 27.06
C VAL A 320 22.50 -16.43 25.62
N ARG A 321 21.19 -16.32 25.33
CA ARG A 321 20.73 -15.86 24.04
C ARG A 321 21.19 -14.44 23.71
N TYR A 322 21.12 -13.53 24.69
CA TYR A 322 21.53 -12.13 24.45
C TYR A 322 23.04 -11.99 24.35
N ASP A 323 23.80 -12.71 25.14
CA ASP A 323 25.28 -12.72 25.06
C ASP A 323 25.73 -13.25 23.70
N ARG A 324 25.10 -14.31 23.21
CA ARG A 324 25.39 -14.85 21.88
C ARG A 324 25.00 -13.89 20.77
N LEU A 325 23.80 -13.30 20.83
CA LEU A 325 23.34 -12.32 19.84
C LEU A 325 24.25 -11.08 19.83
N ALA A 326 24.73 -10.64 20.98
CA ALA A 326 25.67 -9.56 21.11
C ALA A 326 27.04 -9.90 20.50
N GLY A 327 27.53 -11.10 20.72
CA GLY A 327 28.76 -11.61 20.12
C GLY A 327 28.70 -11.72 18.61
N ASP A 328 27.62 -12.29 18.08
CA ASP A 328 27.38 -12.38 16.63
C ASP A 328 27.28 -11.01 15.98
N PHE A 329 26.59 -10.07 16.64
CA PHE A 329 26.50 -8.69 16.18
C PHE A 329 27.86 -7.98 16.15
N ALA A 330 28.64 -8.10 17.22
CA ALA A 330 29.98 -7.51 17.30
C ALA A 330 30.94 -8.11 16.27
N ALA A 331 30.86 -9.40 16.01
CA ALA A 331 31.64 -10.06 14.97
C ALA A 331 31.30 -9.53 13.56
N SER A 332 30.00 -9.35 13.26
CA SER A 332 29.56 -8.76 11.98
C SER A 332 30.02 -7.32 11.81
N VAL A 333 29.94 -6.50 12.86
CA VAL A 333 30.45 -5.13 12.84
C VAL A 333 31.96 -5.08 12.56
N LYS A 334 32.72 -5.96 13.22
CA LYS A 334 34.18 -6.08 13.03
C LYS A 334 34.53 -6.54 11.61
N ALA A 335 33.69 -7.37 11.00
CA ALA A 335 33.84 -7.79 9.60
C ALA A 335 33.40 -6.70 8.59
N GLY A 336 32.94 -5.54 9.04
CA GLY A 336 32.45 -4.47 8.18
C GLY A 336 31.09 -4.77 7.53
N GLU A 337 30.34 -5.73 8.08
CA GLU A 337 29.02 -6.11 7.59
C GLU A 337 27.93 -5.22 8.20
N GLU A 338 26.94 -4.83 7.40
CA GLU A 338 25.73 -4.22 7.93
C GLU A 338 24.88 -5.27 8.65
N SER A 339 24.67 -5.10 9.94
CA SER A 339 23.86 -5.99 10.76
C SER A 339 22.84 -5.23 11.58
N VAL A 340 21.70 -5.86 11.82
CA VAL A 340 20.65 -5.32 12.68
C VAL A 340 20.25 -6.39 13.69
N ALA A 341 20.39 -6.08 14.97
CA ALA A 341 19.87 -6.92 16.04
C ALA A 341 18.47 -6.44 16.44
N GLN A 342 17.48 -7.33 16.41
CA GLN A 342 16.09 -7.01 16.70
C GLN A 342 15.54 -7.87 17.83
N VAL A 343 14.87 -7.24 18.77
CA VAL A 343 14.14 -7.87 19.88
C VAL A 343 12.77 -7.21 20.05
N SER A 344 11.83 -7.92 20.62
CA SER A 344 10.50 -7.38 20.91
C SER A 344 10.42 -6.81 22.33
N GLY A 345 10.03 -5.52 22.42
CA GLY A 345 9.80 -4.82 23.68
C GLY A 345 10.95 -3.92 24.14
N VAL A 346 10.60 -2.79 24.75
CA VAL A 346 11.53 -1.72 25.19
C VAL A 346 12.52 -2.23 26.25
N ARG A 347 12.05 -3.06 27.16
CA ARG A 347 12.90 -3.65 28.20
C ARG A 347 13.96 -4.58 27.62
N GLU A 348 13.56 -5.41 26.67
CA GLU A 348 14.45 -6.36 25.99
C GLU A 348 15.49 -5.62 25.14
N GLN A 349 15.06 -4.54 24.49
CA GLN A 349 15.94 -3.68 23.71
C GLN A 349 17.04 -3.04 24.58
N ALA A 350 16.69 -2.58 25.78
CA ALA A 350 17.66 -2.00 26.71
C ALA A 350 18.72 -3.05 27.15
N ILE A 351 18.29 -4.27 27.47
CA ILE A 351 19.17 -5.37 27.89
C ILE A 351 20.12 -5.75 26.74
N LEU A 352 19.58 -5.96 25.53
CA LEU A 352 20.40 -6.31 24.37
C LEU A 352 21.38 -5.20 24.01
N THR A 353 20.96 -3.94 24.06
CA THR A 353 21.83 -2.80 23.78
C THR A 353 23.02 -2.75 24.76
N GLN A 354 22.78 -3.05 26.04
CA GLN A 354 23.84 -3.10 27.02
C GLN A 354 24.80 -4.26 26.74
N ALA A 355 24.29 -5.45 26.42
CA ALA A 355 25.11 -6.61 26.06
C ALA A 355 25.98 -6.31 24.82
N ILE A 356 25.42 -5.74 23.78
CA ILE A 356 26.15 -5.35 22.55
C ILE A 356 27.25 -4.34 22.87
N ARG A 357 26.97 -3.30 23.65
CA ARG A 357 27.98 -2.30 24.05
C ARG A 357 29.13 -2.91 24.83
N SER A 358 28.80 -3.83 25.72
CA SER A 358 29.83 -4.57 26.52
C SER A 358 30.71 -5.39 25.59
N GLU A 359 30.12 -6.11 24.66
CA GLU A 359 30.84 -6.98 23.73
C GLU A 359 31.71 -6.19 22.74
N LEU A 360 31.20 -5.11 22.14
CA LEU A 360 31.98 -4.24 21.28
C LEU A 360 33.19 -3.66 22.02
N LYS A 361 33.02 -3.21 23.25
CA LYS A 361 34.11 -2.70 24.07
C LYS A 361 35.17 -3.79 24.37
N THR A 362 34.74 -5.04 24.61
CA THR A 362 35.63 -6.18 24.86
C THR A 362 36.42 -6.53 23.59
N GLN A 363 35.81 -6.43 22.43
CA GLN A 363 36.45 -6.70 21.12
C GLN A 363 37.25 -5.53 20.54
N GLY A 364 37.26 -4.38 21.21
CA GLY A 364 38.05 -3.21 20.82
C GLY A 364 37.50 -2.47 19.58
N VAL A 365 36.18 -2.52 19.40
CA VAL A 365 35.44 -1.83 18.32
C VAL A 365 34.81 -0.56 18.86
#